data_c613c7694f4346ce991efa79dc2683ab
#
_entry.id   c613c7694f4346ce991efa79dc2683ab
#
_cell.length_a   1.000
_cell.length_b   1.000
_cell.length_c   1.000
_cell.angle_alpha   90.00
_cell.angle_beta   90.00
_cell.angle_gamma   90.00
#
_symmetry.space_group_name_H-M   'P 1'
#
loop_
_entity.id
_entity.type
_entity.pdbx_description
1 polymer ?
#
loop_
_entity_poly.entity_id
_entity_poly.type
_entity_poly.pdbx_seq_one_letter_code
_entity_poly.pdbx_strand_id
1 'polypeptide(L)'
;MNELKLFSEGSVTDLVCRGWSRERILERTGIDPGYHNASVKTELKGVDRHAYKIEHVKSRVAPDLVREVLEQYATCELDKVGVLEHLGLHDAVNLIKLSALFTALGLGDDFKDADRRYCQGNMQAGMIAQYGTDNPFKLDECQEKAAQTREERYGARYTMAEGSVFADKARKKAAQTLESRRRTRRKQRFAREKRESN
;
A
#
# COMPACT_ATOMS: atom_id res chain seq x y z
N MET A 1 24.05 4.72 -21.71
CA MET A 1 22.60 4.69 -21.39
C MET A 1 21.87 4.43 -22.69
N ASN A 2 21.15 3.31 -22.82
CA ASN A 2 20.34 3.08 -24.02
C ASN A 2 19.16 4.05 -23.97
N GLU A 3 19.06 4.95 -24.94
CA GLU A 3 17.89 5.80 -25.11
C GLU A 3 16.67 4.90 -25.29
N LEU A 4 15.65 5.12 -24.48
CA LEU A 4 14.42 4.35 -24.56
C LEU A 4 13.68 4.73 -25.83
N LYS A 5 13.58 3.82 -26.78
CA LYS A 5 12.89 4.06 -28.04
C LYS A 5 11.37 4.19 -27.77
N LEU A 6 10.84 5.40 -27.90
CA LEU A 6 9.40 5.64 -27.88
C LEU A 6 8.80 5.36 -29.28
N PHE A 7 7.72 4.64 -29.33
CA PHE A 7 6.99 4.34 -30.57
C PHE A 7 6.02 5.46 -30.92
N SER A 8 5.63 5.53 -32.19
CA SER A 8 4.59 6.46 -32.62
C SER A 8 3.31 6.23 -31.85
N GLU A 9 2.70 7.30 -31.36
CA GLU A 9 1.49 7.25 -30.55
C GLU A 9 0.35 6.53 -31.26
N GLY A 10 -0.31 5.60 -30.58
CA GLY A 10 -1.40 4.81 -31.13
C GLY A 10 -0.96 3.72 -32.10
N SER A 11 0.34 3.55 -32.35
CA SER A 11 0.81 2.39 -33.12
C SER A 11 0.54 1.09 -32.35
N VAL A 12 0.43 -0.02 -33.07
CA VAL A 12 0.21 -1.35 -32.45
C VAL A 12 1.27 -1.62 -31.38
N THR A 13 2.52 -1.30 -31.68
CA THR A 13 3.66 -1.52 -30.76
C THR A 13 3.58 -0.63 -29.53
N ASP A 14 3.19 0.64 -29.70
CA ASP A 14 2.92 1.58 -28.57
C ASP A 14 1.81 1.00 -27.67
N LEU A 15 0.67 0.64 -28.25
CA LEU A 15 -0.46 0.10 -27.50
C LEU A 15 -0.13 -1.20 -26.75
N VAL A 16 0.64 -2.10 -27.39
CA VAL A 16 1.14 -3.32 -26.71
C VAL A 16 2.05 -2.97 -25.55
N CYS A 17 2.97 -2.02 -25.71
CA CYS A 17 3.87 -1.58 -24.64
C CYS A 17 3.13 -0.89 -23.51
N ARG A 18 2.03 -0.20 -23.81
CA ARG A 18 1.13 0.42 -22.82
C ARG A 18 0.21 -0.58 -22.10
N GLY A 19 0.17 -1.83 -22.58
CA GLY A 19 -0.57 -2.93 -21.97
C GLY A 19 -2.04 -3.00 -22.41
N TRP A 20 -2.37 -2.52 -23.60
CA TRP A 20 -3.70 -2.71 -24.16
C TRP A 20 -3.97 -4.18 -24.45
N SER A 21 -5.22 -4.62 -24.24
CA SER A 21 -5.61 -5.98 -24.60
C SER A 21 -5.63 -6.17 -26.13
N ARG A 22 -5.46 -7.43 -26.55
CA ARG A 22 -5.46 -7.78 -27.98
C ARG A 22 -6.73 -7.32 -28.68
N GLU A 23 -7.87 -7.52 -28.05
CA GLU A 23 -9.19 -7.16 -28.57
C GLU A 23 -9.30 -5.65 -28.77
N ARG A 24 -8.92 -4.85 -27.78
CA ARG A 24 -8.93 -3.38 -27.85
C ARG A 24 -7.98 -2.85 -28.93
N ILE A 25 -6.81 -3.48 -29.10
CA ILE A 25 -5.86 -3.08 -30.13
C ILE A 25 -6.43 -3.39 -31.52
N LEU A 26 -7.01 -4.58 -31.72
CA LEU A 26 -7.63 -4.98 -32.96
C LEU A 26 -8.80 -4.05 -33.30
N GLU A 27 -9.68 -3.74 -32.36
CA GLU A 27 -10.80 -2.83 -32.54
C GLU A 27 -10.34 -1.43 -32.94
N ARG A 28 -9.30 -0.90 -32.32
CA ARG A 28 -8.80 0.45 -32.57
C ARG A 28 -7.99 0.58 -33.86
N THR A 29 -7.18 -0.40 -34.19
CA THR A 29 -6.18 -0.31 -35.27
C THR A 29 -6.51 -1.16 -36.48
N GLY A 30 -7.45 -2.09 -36.37
CA GLY A 30 -7.72 -3.13 -37.38
C GLY A 30 -6.60 -4.17 -37.50
N ILE A 31 -5.54 -4.09 -36.66
CA ILE A 31 -4.35 -4.95 -36.73
C ILE A 31 -4.30 -5.84 -35.51
N ASP A 32 -4.22 -7.15 -35.72
CA ASP A 32 -4.02 -8.12 -34.66
C ASP A 32 -2.55 -8.07 -34.18
N PRO A 33 -2.30 -7.71 -32.91
CA PRO A 33 -0.96 -7.73 -32.33
C PRO A 33 -0.48 -9.13 -31.96
N GLY A 34 -1.25 -10.16 -32.29
CA GLY A 34 -1.01 -11.54 -31.88
C GLY A 34 0.33 -12.12 -32.34
N TYR A 35 0.57 -13.37 -31.93
CA TYR A 35 1.84 -14.10 -32.09
C TYR A 35 2.37 -14.15 -33.54
N HIS A 36 1.52 -13.99 -34.53
CA HIS A 36 1.86 -14.07 -35.96
C HIS A 36 2.28 -12.74 -36.58
N ASN A 37 2.20 -11.60 -35.85
CA ASN A 37 2.67 -10.34 -36.39
C ASN A 37 4.19 -10.19 -36.18
N ALA A 38 4.95 -10.62 -37.20
CA ALA A 38 6.42 -10.62 -37.16
C ALA A 38 7.01 -9.20 -36.98
N SER A 39 6.35 -8.18 -37.53
CA SER A 39 6.79 -6.77 -37.41
C SER A 39 6.73 -6.32 -35.94
N VAL A 40 5.57 -6.46 -35.31
CA VAL A 40 5.37 -6.09 -33.89
C VAL A 40 6.34 -6.85 -32.98
N LYS A 41 6.54 -8.15 -33.23
CA LYS A 41 7.46 -8.97 -32.46
C LYS A 41 8.91 -8.50 -32.58
N THR A 42 9.32 -8.09 -33.79
CA THR A 42 10.66 -7.57 -34.06
C THR A 42 10.88 -6.23 -33.36
N GLU A 43 9.90 -5.34 -33.45
CA GLU A 43 9.95 -4.02 -32.82
C GLU A 43 10.01 -4.09 -31.29
N LEU A 44 9.30 -5.07 -30.69
CA LEU A 44 9.26 -5.30 -29.24
C LEU A 44 10.52 -6.00 -28.68
N LYS A 45 11.39 -6.49 -29.56
CA LYS A 45 12.60 -7.20 -29.12
C LYS A 45 13.54 -6.24 -28.35
N GLY A 46 13.83 -6.61 -27.13
CA GLY A 46 14.68 -5.82 -26.23
C GLY A 46 14.03 -4.60 -25.58
N VAL A 47 12.73 -4.38 -25.79
CA VAL A 47 12.01 -3.27 -25.16
C VAL A 47 11.66 -3.64 -23.71
N ASP A 48 12.11 -2.81 -22.75
CA ASP A 48 11.64 -2.86 -21.37
C ASP A 48 10.26 -2.16 -21.30
N ARG A 49 9.21 -2.96 -21.28
CA ARG A 49 7.83 -2.46 -21.24
C ARG A 49 7.52 -1.71 -19.94
N HIS A 50 8.19 -2.04 -18.86
CA HIS A 50 7.99 -1.34 -17.59
C HIS A 50 8.55 0.09 -17.67
N ALA A 51 9.79 0.22 -18.13
CA ALA A 51 10.42 1.52 -18.35
C ALA A 51 9.65 2.34 -19.42
N TYR A 52 9.18 1.68 -20.48
CA TYR A 52 8.37 2.33 -21.50
C TYR A 52 7.08 2.97 -20.95
N LYS A 53 6.35 2.23 -20.10
CA LYS A 53 5.12 2.75 -19.46
C LYS A 53 5.39 3.99 -18.61
N ILE A 54 6.47 3.96 -17.82
CA ILE A 54 6.89 5.11 -17.01
C ILE A 54 7.21 6.30 -17.91
N GLU A 55 8.00 6.10 -18.95
CA GLU A 55 8.43 7.17 -19.84
C GLU A 55 7.29 7.72 -20.70
N HIS A 56 6.33 6.86 -21.06
CA HIS A 56 5.09 7.29 -21.72
C HIS A 56 4.31 8.28 -20.84
N VAL A 57 4.13 7.99 -19.55
CA VAL A 57 3.43 8.90 -18.63
C VAL A 57 4.21 10.21 -18.50
N LYS A 58 5.53 10.16 -18.27
CA LYS A 58 6.38 11.34 -18.12
C LYS A 58 6.33 12.26 -19.34
N SER A 59 6.30 11.70 -20.54
CA SER A 59 6.38 12.47 -21.76
C SER A 59 5.04 13.04 -22.25
N ARG A 60 3.93 12.49 -21.80
CA ARG A 60 2.60 12.76 -22.37
C ARG A 60 1.54 13.22 -21.40
N VAL A 61 1.75 12.98 -20.11
CA VAL A 61 0.79 13.36 -19.07
C VAL A 61 1.29 14.60 -18.35
N ALA A 62 0.46 15.62 -18.30
CA ALA A 62 0.78 16.83 -17.55
C ALA A 62 0.93 16.52 -16.06
N PRO A 63 1.93 17.11 -15.36
CA PRO A 63 2.13 16.87 -13.93
C PRO A 63 0.90 17.15 -13.05
N ASP A 64 0.10 18.14 -13.46
CA ASP A 64 -1.13 18.50 -12.74
C ASP A 64 -2.19 17.41 -12.86
N LEU A 65 -2.34 16.78 -14.04
CA LEU A 65 -3.23 15.62 -14.19
C LEU A 65 -2.77 14.43 -13.32
N VAL A 66 -1.48 14.22 -13.20
CA VAL A 66 -0.94 13.15 -12.34
C VAL A 66 -1.34 13.38 -10.88
N ARG A 67 -1.29 14.62 -10.41
CA ARG A 67 -1.70 14.98 -9.04
C ARG A 67 -3.20 14.86 -8.85
N GLU A 68 -3.98 15.29 -9.82
CA GLU A 68 -5.44 15.16 -9.81
C GLU A 68 -5.87 13.70 -9.69
N VAL A 69 -5.30 12.83 -10.54
CA VAL A 69 -5.55 11.38 -10.50
C VAL A 69 -5.15 10.78 -9.15
N LEU A 70 -4.05 11.26 -8.57
CA LEU A 70 -3.61 10.80 -7.25
C LEU A 70 -4.59 11.21 -6.15
N GLU A 71 -5.16 12.42 -6.22
CA GLU A 71 -6.16 12.85 -5.26
C GLU A 71 -7.48 12.09 -5.41
N GLN A 72 -7.95 11.84 -6.64
CA GLN A 72 -9.12 11.00 -6.91
C GLN A 72 -8.92 9.57 -6.40
N TYR A 73 -7.70 9.03 -6.49
CA TYR A 73 -7.35 7.76 -5.87
C TYR A 73 -7.44 7.82 -4.34
N ALA A 74 -6.91 8.87 -3.73
CA ALA A 74 -6.93 9.05 -2.28
C ALA A 74 -8.36 9.19 -1.71
N THR A 75 -9.29 9.74 -2.48
CA THR A 75 -10.71 9.89 -2.12
C THR A 75 -11.57 8.67 -2.47
N CYS A 76 -10.96 7.61 -2.99
CA CYS A 76 -11.63 6.38 -3.47
C CYS A 76 -12.58 6.61 -4.67
N GLU A 77 -12.45 7.70 -5.40
CA GLU A 77 -13.16 7.93 -6.67
C GLU A 77 -12.60 7.06 -7.80
N LEU A 78 -11.29 6.81 -7.74
CA LEU A 78 -10.60 5.88 -8.63
C LEU A 78 -10.02 4.70 -7.84
N ASP A 79 -10.11 3.53 -8.40
CA ASP A 79 -9.30 2.39 -7.96
C ASP A 79 -7.95 2.35 -8.70
N LYS A 80 -7.14 1.34 -8.39
CA LYS A 80 -5.82 1.15 -9.02
C LYS A 80 -5.88 1.01 -10.54
N VAL A 81 -6.95 0.44 -11.06
CA VAL A 81 -7.16 0.28 -12.51
C VAL A 81 -7.53 1.61 -13.13
N GLY A 82 -8.48 2.32 -12.51
CA GLY A 82 -8.91 3.64 -12.95
C GLY A 82 -7.77 4.65 -13.02
N VAL A 83 -6.86 4.66 -12.02
CA VAL A 83 -5.63 5.47 -12.05
C VAL A 83 -4.81 5.20 -13.32
N LEU A 84 -4.59 3.93 -13.64
CA LEU A 84 -3.78 3.56 -14.81
C LEU A 84 -4.48 3.89 -16.13
N GLU A 85 -5.79 3.74 -16.19
CA GLU A 85 -6.59 4.09 -17.35
C GLU A 85 -6.55 5.60 -17.61
N HIS A 86 -6.70 6.43 -16.57
CA HIS A 86 -6.61 7.89 -16.68
C HIS A 86 -5.21 8.36 -17.12
N LEU A 87 -4.17 7.63 -16.71
CA LEU A 87 -2.80 7.87 -17.18
C LEU A 87 -2.50 7.25 -18.56
N GLY A 88 -3.53 6.73 -19.26
CA GLY A 88 -3.37 6.12 -20.58
C GLY A 88 -2.70 4.75 -20.57
N LEU A 89 -2.65 4.09 -19.43
CA LEU A 89 -2.09 2.76 -19.24
C LEU A 89 -3.24 1.76 -19.05
N HIS A 90 -3.58 1.05 -20.12
CA HIS A 90 -4.80 0.22 -20.19
C HIS A 90 -4.51 -1.24 -20.01
N ASP A 91 -4.01 -1.78 -19.09
CA ASP A 91 -4.11 -3.21 -18.82
C ASP A 91 -3.91 -3.52 -17.34
N ALA A 92 -4.89 -4.12 -16.77
CA ALA A 92 -4.92 -4.44 -15.36
C ALA A 92 -4.02 -5.63 -14.98
N VAL A 93 -3.63 -6.49 -15.89
CA VAL A 93 -3.10 -7.80 -15.54
C VAL A 93 -1.58 -7.84 -15.36
N ASN A 94 -0.81 -6.99 -16.02
CA ASN A 94 0.66 -6.98 -15.97
C ASN A 94 1.23 -5.62 -15.60
N LEU A 95 0.76 -5.09 -14.51
CA LEU A 95 0.93 -3.69 -14.20
C LEU A 95 2.24 -3.35 -13.51
N ILE A 96 2.72 -2.19 -13.87
CA ILE A 96 3.55 -1.37 -13.02
C ILE A 96 2.87 -1.27 -11.65
N LYS A 97 3.62 -1.52 -10.60
CA LYS A 97 3.17 -1.15 -9.26
C LYS A 97 3.01 0.37 -9.22
N LEU A 98 1.85 0.87 -8.82
CA LEU A 98 1.60 2.32 -8.72
C LEU A 98 2.69 3.02 -7.92
N SER A 99 3.17 2.42 -6.83
CA SER A 99 4.28 2.94 -6.04
C SER A 99 5.56 3.19 -6.87
N ALA A 100 5.90 2.29 -7.77
CA ALA A 100 7.07 2.45 -8.63
C ALA A 100 6.85 3.56 -9.68
N LEU A 101 5.65 3.63 -10.25
CA LEU A 101 5.26 4.68 -11.18
C LEU A 101 5.37 6.07 -10.54
N PHE A 102 4.70 6.29 -9.41
CA PHE A 102 4.70 7.59 -8.73
C PHE A 102 6.08 7.95 -8.17
N THR A 103 6.88 6.97 -7.73
CA THR A 103 8.29 7.20 -7.36
C THR A 103 9.09 7.71 -8.55
N ALA A 104 8.94 7.11 -9.72
CA ALA A 104 9.63 7.54 -10.94
C ALA A 104 9.18 8.91 -11.45
N LEU A 105 7.94 9.31 -11.13
CA LEU A 105 7.38 10.65 -11.38
C LEU A 105 7.80 11.70 -10.32
N GLY A 106 8.54 11.31 -9.28
CA GLY A 106 8.93 12.19 -8.19
C GLY A 106 7.84 12.44 -7.13
N LEU A 107 6.73 11.66 -7.16
CA LEU A 107 5.57 11.77 -6.27
C LEU A 107 5.45 10.56 -5.33
N GLY A 108 6.57 9.93 -4.97
CA GLY A 108 6.55 8.70 -4.19
C GLY A 108 6.00 8.85 -2.77
N ASP A 109 6.25 9.99 -2.11
CA ASP A 109 5.74 10.25 -0.76
C ASP A 109 4.26 10.67 -0.80
N ASP A 110 3.88 11.48 -1.79
CA ASP A 110 2.46 11.84 -2.02
C ASP A 110 1.62 10.59 -2.29
N PHE A 111 2.18 9.62 -3.05
CA PHE A 111 1.52 8.34 -3.28
C PHE A 111 1.33 7.53 -1.99
N LYS A 112 2.33 7.49 -1.10
CA LYS A 112 2.19 6.77 0.18
C LYS A 112 1.07 7.34 1.04
N ASP A 113 0.92 8.65 1.06
CA ASP A 113 -0.15 9.31 1.80
C ASP A 113 -1.52 9.08 1.15
N ALA A 114 -1.59 9.13 -0.18
CA ALA A 114 -2.79 8.82 -0.95
C ALA A 114 -3.22 7.34 -0.77
N ASP A 115 -2.29 6.39 -0.84
CA ASP A 115 -2.58 4.95 -0.66
C ASP A 115 -3.05 4.66 0.77
N ARG A 116 -2.52 5.36 1.77
CA ARG A 116 -3.01 5.28 3.16
C ARG A 116 -4.46 5.76 3.26
N ARG A 117 -4.80 6.91 2.67
CA ARG A 117 -6.16 7.45 2.66
C ARG A 117 -7.12 6.53 1.91
N TYR A 118 -6.73 6.01 0.76
CA TYR A 118 -7.48 5.02 -0.02
C TYR A 118 -7.78 3.76 0.80
N CYS A 119 -6.77 3.19 1.46
CA CYS A 119 -6.95 2.00 2.30
C CYS A 119 -7.89 2.27 3.48
N GLN A 120 -7.77 3.44 4.13
CA GLN A 120 -8.66 3.84 5.22
C GLN A 120 -10.10 4.02 4.74
N GLY A 121 -10.31 4.71 3.61
CA GLY A 121 -11.63 4.92 3.02
C GLY A 121 -12.32 3.60 2.66
N ASN A 122 -11.63 2.70 1.99
CA ASN A 122 -12.16 1.38 1.65
C ASN A 122 -12.47 0.53 2.89
N MET A 123 -11.63 0.58 3.91
CA MET A 123 -11.89 -0.12 5.16
C MET A 123 -13.13 0.43 5.85
N GLN A 124 -13.28 1.76 5.93
CA GLN A 124 -14.47 2.40 6.51
C GLN A 124 -15.73 2.07 5.72
N ALA A 125 -15.67 2.17 4.39
CA ALA A 125 -16.79 1.81 3.52
C ALA A 125 -17.22 0.33 3.72
N GLY A 126 -16.25 -0.58 3.81
CA GLY A 126 -16.50 -1.99 4.09
C GLY A 126 -17.16 -2.20 5.47
N MET A 127 -16.70 -1.50 6.50
CA MET A 127 -17.30 -1.56 7.83
C MET A 127 -18.73 -1.02 7.84
N ILE A 128 -18.98 0.11 7.18
CA ILE A 128 -20.32 0.70 7.06
C ILE A 128 -21.25 -0.26 6.31
N ALA A 129 -20.81 -0.86 5.20
CA ALA A 129 -21.58 -1.79 4.44
C ALA A 129 -21.95 -3.07 5.23
N GLN A 130 -21.02 -3.57 6.04
CA GLN A 130 -21.20 -4.82 6.79
C GLN A 130 -21.92 -4.62 8.14
N TYR A 131 -21.64 -3.52 8.83
CA TYR A 131 -22.07 -3.29 10.22
C TYR A 131 -22.93 -2.03 10.40
N GLY A 132 -23.15 -1.25 9.35
CA GLY A 132 -23.89 0.02 9.44
C GLY A 132 -23.14 1.14 10.19
N THR A 133 -21.85 0.94 10.50
CA THR A 133 -21.01 1.90 11.24
C THR A 133 -19.57 1.83 10.79
N ASP A 134 -18.86 2.94 10.88
CA ASP A 134 -17.42 3.05 10.61
C ASP A 134 -16.55 2.36 11.67
N ASN A 135 -17.11 2.08 12.82
CA ASN A 135 -16.43 1.42 13.93
C ASN A 135 -17.30 0.37 14.59
N PRO A 136 -17.27 -0.90 14.11
CA PRO A 136 -18.09 -1.98 14.66
C PRO A 136 -17.78 -2.28 16.14
N PHE A 137 -16.61 -1.89 16.65
CA PHE A 137 -16.29 -2.06 18.06
C PHE A 137 -17.09 -1.13 19.00
N LYS A 138 -17.80 -0.14 18.46
CA LYS A 138 -18.75 0.67 19.22
C LYS A 138 -20.13 0.03 19.36
N LEU A 139 -20.43 -1.02 18.58
CA LEU A 139 -21.67 -1.74 18.69
C LEU A 139 -21.72 -2.54 19.99
N ASP A 140 -22.83 -2.45 20.70
CA ASP A 140 -23.01 -3.13 22.00
C ASP A 140 -22.79 -4.64 21.88
N GLU A 141 -23.25 -5.26 20.79
CA GLU A 141 -23.02 -6.68 20.52
C GLU A 141 -21.54 -7.04 20.39
N CYS A 142 -20.74 -6.21 19.72
CA CYS A 142 -19.31 -6.44 19.59
C CYS A 142 -18.58 -6.26 20.92
N GLN A 143 -18.99 -5.26 21.71
CA GLN A 143 -18.45 -5.03 23.04
C GLN A 143 -18.78 -6.19 23.99
N GLU A 144 -20.01 -6.68 23.94
CA GLU A 144 -20.46 -7.79 24.77
C GLU A 144 -19.73 -9.08 24.42
N LYS A 145 -19.63 -9.43 23.11
CA LYS A 145 -18.85 -10.60 22.65
C LYS A 145 -17.38 -10.49 23.06
N ALA A 146 -16.80 -9.30 22.96
CA ALA A 146 -15.42 -9.07 23.38
C ALA A 146 -15.25 -9.17 24.90
N ALA A 147 -16.26 -8.76 25.67
CA ALA A 147 -16.28 -8.90 27.13
C ALA A 147 -16.40 -10.38 27.54
N GLN A 148 -17.32 -11.13 26.93
CA GLN A 148 -17.48 -12.57 27.16
C GLN A 148 -16.20 -13.34 26.82
N THR A 149 -15.59 -13.09 25.67
CA THR A 149 -14.33 -13.72 25.27
C THR A 149 -13.20 -13.42 26.27
N ARG A 150 -13.17 -12.20 26.84
CA ARG A 150 -12.18 -11.84 27.88
C ARG A 150 -12.46 -12.56 29.19
N GLU A 151 -13.71 -12.67 29.58
CA GLU A 151 -14.11 -13.38 30.78
C GLU A 151 -13.76 -14.87 30.68
N GLU A 152 -14.04 -15.52 29.56
CA GLU A 152 -13.68 -16.92 29.29
C GLU A 152 -12.16 -17.14 29.31
N ARG A 153 -11.39 -16.25 28.68
CA ARG A 153 -9.92 -16.43 28.54
C ARG A 153 -9.12 -15.98 29.77
N TYR A 154 -9.59 -14.97 30.47
CA TYR A 154 -8.82 -14.27 31.49
C TYR A 154 -9.51 -14.23 32.86
N GLY A 155 -10.70 -14.81 32.97
CA GLY A 155 -11.47 -14.82 34.21
C GLY A 155 -12.03 -13.47 34.63
N ALA A 156 -12.03 -12.48 33.71
CA ALA A 156 -12.59 -11.15 33.99
C ALA A 156 -13.05 -10.45 32.72
N ARG A 157 -14.19 -9.76 32.81
CA ARG A 157 -14.81 -8.99 31.73
C ARG A 157 -13.90 -7.86 31.21
N TYR A 158 -13.11 -7.27 32.08
CA TYR A 158 -12.10 -6.27 31.75
C TYR A 158 -10.70 -6.83 32.00
N THR A 159 -9.81 -6.69 31.03
CA THR A 159 -8.46 -7.28 31.07
C THR A 159 -7.61 -6.79 32.23
N MET A 160 -7.88 -5.58 32.74
CA MET A 160 -7.15 -4.99 33.88
C MET A 160 -7.92 -5.07 35.20
N ALA A 161 -9.07 -5.76 35.21
CA ALA A 161 -9.83 -5.97 36.43
C ALA A 161 -8.98 -6.74 37.47
N GLU A 162 -9.17 -6.43 38.74
CA GLU A 162 -8.52 -7.12 39.83
C GLU A 162 -8.90 -8.62 39.81
N GLY A 163 -7.90 -9.49 40.00
CA GLY A 163 -8.10 -10.95 39.91
C GLY A 163 -8.08 -11.51 38.46
N SER A 164 -7.98 -10.69 37.42
CA SER A 164 -7.80 -11.21 36.05
C SER A 164 -6.39 -11.76 35.86
N VAL A 165 -6.29 -12.89 35.15
CA VAL A 165 -4.99 -13.50 34.78
C VAL A 165 -4.11 -12.51 34.00
N PHE A 166 -4.70 -11.62 33.22
CA PHE A 166 -3.96 -10.60 32.47
C PHE A 166 -3.39 -9.51 33.39
N ALA A 167 -4.19 -9.01 34.35
CA ALA A 167 -3.71 -8.03 35.32
C ALA A 167 -2.56 -8.59 36.17
N ASP A 168 -2.66 -9.86 36.60
CA ASP A 168 -1.58 -10.51 37.34
C ASP A 168 -0.32 -10.70 36.52
N LYS A 169 -0.43 -11.10 35.26
CA LYS A 169 0.71 -11.17 34.33
C LYS A 169 1.35 -9.79 34.11
N ALA A 170 0.54 -8.76 33.94
CA ALA A 170 1.02 -7.38 33.75
C ALA A 170 1.74 -6.88 35.01
N ARG A 171 1.20 -7.14 36.22
CA ARG A 171 1.81 -6.80 37.49
C ARG A 171 3.16 -7.53 37.67
N LYS A 172 3.23 -8.83 37.38
CA LYS A 172 4.49 -9.61 37.44
C LYS A 172 5.54 -9.06 36.47
N LYS A 173 5.16 -8.74 35.25
CA LYS A 173 6.05 -8.16 34.25
C LYS A 173 6.56 -6.77 34.67
N ALA A 174 5.68 -5.93 35.20
CA ALA A 174 6.06 -4.63 35.74
C ALA A 174 7.05 -4.73 36.89
N ALA A 175 6.81 -5.65 37.84
CA ALA A 175 7.72 -5.91 38.95
C ALA A 175 9.10 -6.38 38.47
N GLN A 176 9.18 -7.30 37.54
CA GLN A 176 10.44 -7.75 36.90
C GLN A 176 11.22 -6.62 36.25
N THR A 177 10.50 -5.75 35.51
CA THR A 177 11.10 -4.57 34.85
C THR A 177 11.67 -3.59 35.89
N LEU A 178 10.95 -3.38 36.98
CA LEU A 178 11.39 -2.50 38.08
C LEU A 178 12.64 -3.05 38.77
N GLU A 179 12.67 -4.33 39.01
CA GLU A 179 13.83 -5.00 39.61
C GLU A 179 15.06 -4.95 38.69
N SER A 180 14.88 -5.19 37.41
CA SER A 180 15.93 -5.05 36.39
C SER A 180 16.50 -3.62 36.37
N ARG A 181 15.65 -2.58 36.38
CA ARG A 181 16.07 -1.18 36.46
C ARG A 181 16.83 -0.87 37.75
N ARG A 182 16.40 -1.43 38.90
CA ARG A 182 17.10 -1.28 40.21
C ARG A 182 18.49 -1.93 40.17
N ARG A 183 18.62 -3.12 39.57
CA ARG A 183 19.93 -3.80 39.40
C ARG A 183 20.87 -2.99 38.50
N THR A 184 20.36 -2.42 37.41
CA THR A 184 21.16 -1.57 36.52
C THR A 184 21.65 -0.30 37.21
N ARG A 185 20.76 0.39 37.95
CA ARG A 185 21.15 1.57 38.73
C ARG A 185 22.21 1.24 39.82
N ARG A 186 22.10 0.12 40.52
CA ARG A 186 23.13 -0.33 41.49
C ARG A 186 24.48 -0.54 40.81
N LYS A 187 24.51 -1.23 39.64
CA LYS A 187 25.76 -1.42 38.88
C LYS A 187 26.38 -0.10 38.45
N GLN A 188 25.58 0.83 37.94
CA GLN A 188 26.05 2.16 37.55
C GLN A 188 26.63 2.95 38.75
N ARG A 189 25.96 2.90 39.89
CA ARG A 189 26.44 3.54 41.12
C ARG A 189 27.80 2.95 41.58
N PHE A 190 27.92 1.64 41.65
CA PHE A 190 29.21 1.00 41.98
C PHE A 190 30.32 1.32 40.99
N ALA A 191 30.01 1.37 39.70
CA ALA A 191 30.99 1.74 38.68
C ALA A 191 31.44 3.22 38.80
N ARG A 192 30.56 4.11 39.24
CA ARG A 192 30.89 5.50 39.53
C ARG A 192 31.76 5.65 40.76
N GLU A 193 31.34 5.02 41.88
CA GLU A 193 32.12 5.02 43.16
C GLU A 193 33.54 4.48 42.96
N LYS A 194 33.70 3.42 42.14
CA LYS A 194 35.01 2.87 41.77
C LYS A 194 35.90 3.83 40.96
N ARG A 195 35.27 4.69 40.13
CA ARG A 195 36.03 5.69 39.34
C ARG A 195 36.46 6.89 40.18
N GLU A 196 35.68 7.23 41.20
CA GLU A 196 35.94 8.36 42.09
C GLU A 196 36.97 8.00 43.19
N SER A 197 37.25 6.69 43.38
CA SER A 197 38.23 6.18 44.38
C SER A 197 39.58 5.79 43.77
N ASN A 198 39.77 5.92 42.47
CA ASN A 198 41.04 5.77 41.77
C ASN A 198 41.56 7.12 41.26
#